data_79555d1918727e40e84072002ba8240f
#
_entry.id   79555d1918727e40e84072002ba8240f
#
_cell.length_a   1.000
_cell.length_b   1.000
_cell.length_c   1.000
_cell.angle_alpha   90.00
_cell.angle_beta   90.00
_cell.angle_gamma   90.00
#
_symmetry.space_group_name_H-M   'P 1'
#
loop_
_entity.id
_entity.type
_entity.pdbx_description
1 polymer ?
#
loop_
_entity_poly.entity_id
_entity_poly.type
_entity_poly.pdbx_seq_one_letter_code
_entity_poly.pdbx_strand_id
1 'polypeptide(L)'
;MKSQLIRMLTLVILCSFNTSNASENALELEHTIVNYNASVQGADPKQAYFISLLALALDKSASRYGTFQMRAAMINMPQSRTLKMLAENKNIDVAWSMTSIEREAQLQAVYIPLLKGLMGYRIGIIRKGDQEKFDQLTSLEDLKKILMGQGLDWPDTNILNSNGFNVV
;
A
#
# COMPACT_ATOMS: atom_id res chain seq x y z
N MET A 1 31.41 35.19 69.46
CA MET A 1 30.07 34.54 69.31
C MET A 1 29.29 35.02 68.10
N LYS A 2 29.73 35.98 67.30
CA LYS A 2 28.98 36.44 66.10
C LYS A 2 29.39 35.79 64.78
N SER A 3 30.47 35.02 64.73
CA SER A 3 30.95 34.41 63.46
C SER A 3 30.41 33.01 63.17
N GLN A 4 29.83 32.34 64.15
CA GLN A 4 29.27 31.01 63.99
C GLN A 4 27.82 31.00 63.46
N LEU A 5 27.11 32.11 63.69
CA LEU A 5 25.71 32.21 63.27
C LEU A 5 25.57 32.50 61.76
N ILE A 6 26.55 33.13 61.14
CA ILE A 6 26.55 33.45 59.72
C ILE A 6 26.88 32.22 58.85
N ARG A 7 27.65 31.26 59.36
CA ARG A 7 27.96 30.03 58.63
C ARG A 7 26.83 29.01 58.60
N MET A 8 25.91 29.11 59.54
CA MET A 8 24.75 28.20 59.59
C MET A 8 23.60 28.64 58.73
N LEU A 9 23.51 29.95 58.40
CA LEU A 9 22.46 30.51 57.53
C LEU A 9 22.76 30.34 56.05
N THR A 10 24.02 30.13 55.64
CA THR A 10 24.43 29.95 54.25
C THR A 10 24.28 28.51 53.75
N LEU A 11 24.11 27.55 54.68
CA LEU A 11 24.00 26.13 54.32
C LEU A 11 22.55 25.67 54.07
N VAL A 12 21.55 26.51 54.43
CA VAL A 12 20.12 26.17 54.28
C VAL A 12 19.55 26.62 52.93
N ILE A 13 20.25 27.51 52.18
CA ILE A 13 19.74 28.09 50.92
C ILE A 13 20.18 27.29 49.67
N LEU A 14 21.02 26.26 49.82
CA LEU A 14 21.54 25.48 48.69
C LEU A 14 20.80 24.12 48.42
N CYS A 15 19.71 23.84 49.13
CA CYS A 15 18.96 22.59 48.98
C CYS A 15 17.59 22.70 48.32
N SER A 16 17.29 23.80 47.66
CA SER A 16 15.98 23.93 47.04
C SER A 16 16.14 24.53 45.65
N PHE A 17 16.44 23.72 44.67
CA PHE A 17 16.06 23.86 43.25
C PHE A 17 16.65 22.72 42.44
N ASN A 18 16.38 21.46 42.86
CA ASN A 18 16.30 20.36 41.92
C ASN A 18 14.84 20.17 41.58
N THR A 19 14.26 21.14 40.85
CA THR A 19 13.11 20.83 40.04
C THR A 19 13.64 19.90 38.96
N SER A 20 13.43 18.60 39.12
CA SER A 20 13.47 17.62 38.06
C SER A 20 12.54 18.12 36.98
N ASN A 21 13.08 18.73 35.93
CA ASN A 21 12.44 18.76 34.66
C ASN A 21 12.33 17.30 34.24
N ALA A 22 11.28 16.62 34.72
CA ALA A 22 10.71 15.52 34.01
C ALA A 22 10.29 16.14 32.66
N SER A 23 11.21 16.12 31.71
CA SER A 23 10.88 16.28 30.32
C SER A 23 9.80 15.22 30.07
N GLU A 24 8.56 15.69 30.03
CA GLU A 24 7.48 14.95 29.41
C GLU A 24 7.99 14.69 27.99
N ASN A 25 8.61 13.51 27.77
CA ASN A 25 8.74 12.91 26.48
C ASN A 25 7.30 12.60 26.02
N ALA A 26 6.55 13.62 25.68
CA ALA A 26 5.49 13.50 24.73
C ALA A 26 6.18 12.87 23.51
N LEU A 27 5.94 11.59 23.28
CA LEU A 27 6.26 10.93 22.02
C LEU A 27 5.60 11.81 20.95
N GLU A 28 6.39 12.66 20.34
CA GLU A 28 5.97 13.48 19.21
C GLU A 28 5.67 12.48 18.12
N LEU A 29 4.37 12.12 17.99
CA LEU A 29 3.93 11.15 17.01
C LEU A 29 4.31 11.66 15.64
N GLU A 30 5.21 10.95 14.98
CA GLU A 30 5.81 11.35 13.72
C GLU A 30 4.72 11.52 12.66
N HIS A 31 4.81 12.61 11.88
CA HIS A 31 3.89 12.84 10.78
C HIS A 31 4.41 12.15 9.52
N THR A 32 3.73 11.11 9.09
CA THR A 32 4.16 10.28 7.96
C THR A 32 3.48 10.73 6.66
N ILE A 33 4.27 10.96 5.61
CA ILE A 33 3.75 11.16 4.26
C ILE A 33 3.71 9.81 3.55
N VAL A 34 2.54 9.45 3.00
CA VAL A 34 2.32 8.21 2.26
C VAL A 34 2.02 8.53 0.81
N ASN A 35 2.96 8.23 -0.07
CA ASN A 35 2.85 8.46 -1.50
C ASN A 35 2.26 7.23 -2.20
N TYR A 36 1.24 7.44 -3.04
CA TYR A 36 0.61 6.39 -3.83
C TYR A 36 0.37 6.85 -5.27
N ASN A 37 0.31 5.90 -6.21
CA ASN A 37 0.02 6.24 -7.60
C ASN A 37 -1.49 6.45 -7.82
N ALA A 38 -1.84 7.56 -8.47
CA ALA A 38 -3.20 7.84 -8.93
C ALA A 38 -3.21 8.30 -10.37
N SER A 39 -4.34 8.11 -11.07
CA SER A 39 -4.50 8.58 -12.44
C SER A 39 -4.57 10.11 -12.51
N VAL A 40 -3.92 10.69 -13.51
CA VAL A 40 -3.96 12.14 -13.79
C VAL A 40 -5.31 12.57 -14.37
N GLN A 41 -6.07 11.67 -14.98
CA GLN A 41 -7.31 11.96 -15.72
C GLN A 41 -8.57 12.02 -14.84
N GLY A 42 -8.44 12.45 -13.60
CA GLY A 42 -9.55 12.51 -12.65
C GLY A 42 -9.69 11.26 -11.77
N ALA A 43 -10.68 11.27 -10.88
CA ALA A 43 -10.92 10.15 -9.98
C ALA A 43 -11.40 8.93 -10.77
N ASP A 44 -10.50 7.97 -11.04
CA ASP A 44 -10.88 6.66 -11.55
C ASP A 44 -11.72 5.94 -10.48
N PRO A 45 -13.01 5.66 -10.71
CA PRO A 45 -13.86 4.98 -9.72
C PRO A 45 -13.30 3.64 -9.27
N LYS A 46 -12.50 2.97 -10.12
CA LYS A 46 -11.84 1.70 -9.79
C LYS A 46 -10.77 1.86 -8.71
N GLN A 47 -10.13 3.02 -8.64
CA GLN A 47 -9.11 3.32 -7.64
C GLN A 47 -9.69 3.87 -6.34
N ALA A 48 -10.86 4.50 -6.38
CA ALA A 48 -11.48 5.15 -5.24
C ALA A 48 -11.64 4.20 -4.03
N TYR A 49 -12.01 2.94 -4.27
CA TYR A 49 -12.11 1.93 -3.23
C TYR A 49 -10.78 1.69 -2.51
N PHE A 50 -9.70 1.48 -3.26
CA PHE A 50 -8.37 1.19 -2.68
C PHE A 50 -7.80 2.39 -1.94
N ILE A 51 -8.00 3.60 -2.47
CA ILE A 51 -7.58 4.85 -1.83
C ILE A 51 -8.33 5.05 -0.51
N SER A 52 -9.64 4.84 -0.49
CA SER A 52 -10.46 4.93 0.73
C SER A 52 -10.07 3.88 1.76
N LEU A 53 -9.75 2.67 1.32
CA LEU A 53 -9.29 1.59 2.19
C LEU A 53 -7.92 1.90 2.81
N LEU A 54 -6.99 2.45 2.04
CA LEU A 54 -5.70 2.91 2.53
C LEU A 54 -5.88 4.02 3.57
N ALA A 55 -6.71 5.02 3.28
CA ALA A 55 -7.01 6.11 4.22
C ALA A 55 -7.57 5.56 5.53
N LEU A 56 -8.53 4.63 5.46
CA LEU A 56 -9.11 3.99 6.63
C LEU A 56 -8.06 3.23 7.46
N ALA A 57 -7.18 2.48 6.81
CA ALA A 57 -6.12 1.72 7.48
C ALA A 57 -5.16 2.64 8.22
N LEU A 58 -4.74 3.73 7.58
CA LEU A 58 -3.86 4.74 8.17
C LEU A 58 -4.55 5.45 9.34
N ASP A 59 -5.81 5.85 9.20
CA ASP A 59 -6.60 6.47 10.28
C ASP A 59 -6.68 5.54 11.51
N LYS A 60 -7.01 4.26 11.31
CA LYS A 60 -7.09 3.28 12.39
C LYS A 60 -5.74 3.00 13.08
N SER A 61 -4.64 3.27 12.42
CA SER A 61 -3.30 3.09 12.96
C SER A 61 -2.71 4.36 13.60
N ALA A 62 -3.33 5.52 13.40
CA ALA A 62 -2.80 6.83 13.79
C ALA A 62 -2.50 6.95 15.30
N SER A 63 -3.30 6.33 16.16
CA SER A 63 -3.08 6.35 17.62
C SER A 63 -1.79 5.66 18.04
N ARG A 64 -1.27 4.73 17.22
CA ARG A 64 -0.05 3.96 17.50
C ARG A 64 1.17 4.49 16.74
N TYR A 65 0.97 4.96 15.49
CA TYR A 65 2.05 5.27 14.57
C TYR A 65 2.12 6.76 14.17
N GLY A 66 1.27 7.61 14.75
CA GLY A 66 1.25 9.03 14.45
C GLY A 66 0.28 9.41 13.33
N THR A 67 0.26 10.69 13.03
CA THR A 67 -0.59 11.26 11.98
C THR A 67 -0.01 10.98 10.59
N PHE A 68 -0.87 11.06 9.56
CA PHE A 68 -0.44 10.80 8.19
C PHE A 68 -0.98 11.85 7.21
N GLN A 69 -0.30 11.98 6.09
CA GLN A 69 -0.77 12.70 4.91
C GLN A 69 -0.64 11.81 3.68
N MET A 70 -1.74 11.55 3.01
CA MET A 70 -1.74 10.85 1.74
C MET A 70 -1.40 11.81 0.59
N ARG A 71 -0.44 11.43 -0.25
CA ARG A 71 -0.02 12.22 -1.41
C ARG A 71 -0.11 11.39 -2.69
N ALA A 72 -0.94 11.82 -3.61
CA ALA A 72 -1.03 11.20 -4.92
C ALA A 72 0.17 11.60 -5.79
N ALA A 73 0.97 10.63 -6.22
CA ALA A 73 1.94 10.81 -7.29
C ALA A 73 1.16 10.70 -8.62
N MET A 74 0.66 11.82 -9.12
CA MET A 74 -0.20 11.89 -10.31
C MET A 74 0.60 11.64 -11.59
N ILE A 75 1.04 10.41 -11.79
CA ILE A 75 1.81 10.00 -12.96
C ILE A 75 1.03 8.91 -13.68
N ASN A 76 0.69 9.14 -14.94
CA ASN A 76 0.08 8.11 -15.76
C ASN A 76 1.16 7.08 -16.17
N MET A 77 1.13 5.92 -15.54
CA MET A 77 2.11 4.86 -15.79
C MET A 77 1.48 3.47 -15.62
N PRO A 78 1.99 2.46 -16.34
CA PRO A 78 1.55 1.08 -16.16
C PRO A 78 1.94 0.55 -14.78
N GLN A 79 1.26 -0.51 -14.34
CA GLN A 79 1.46 -1.12 -13.02
C GLN A 79 2.91 -1.59 -12.81
N SER A 80 3.55 -2.18 -13.83
CA SER A 80 4.94 -2.62 -13.76
C SER A 80 5.89 -1.48 -13.38
N ARG A 81 5.68 -0.29 -13.93
CA ARG A 81 6.48 0.89 -13.59
C ARG A 81 6.21 1.38 -12.16
N THR A 82 4.96 1.36 -11.72
CA THR A 82 4.60 1.70 -10.33
C THR A 82 5.33 0.79 -9.35
N LEU A 83 5.30 -0.53 -9.57
CA LEU A 83 5.97 -1.50 -8.71
C LEU A 83 7.50 -1.34 -8.73
N LYS A 84 8.07 -1.02 -9.89
CA LYS A 84 9.50 -0.72 -9.99
C LYS A 84 9.88 0.54 -9.18
N MET A 85 9.10 1.61 -9.26
CA MET A 85 9.34 2.82 -8.46
C MET A 85 9.21 2.55 -6.96
N LEU A 86 8.25 1.72 -6.57
CA LEU A 86 8.10 1.26 -5.19
C LEU A 86 9.34 0.48 -4.72
N ALA A 87 9.83 -0.48 -5.51
CA ALA A 87 11.03 -1.25 -5.20
C ALA A 87 12.30 -0.38 -5.10
N GLU A 88 12.37 0.68 -5.89
CA GLU A 88 13.48 1.66 -5.88
C GLU A 88 13.29 2.77 -4.83
N ASN A 89 12.21 2.72 -4.03
CA ASN A 89 11.84 3.76 -3.06
C ASN A 89 11.76 5.17 -3.69
N LYS A 90 11.14 5.25 -4.88
CA LYS A 90 11.04 6.49 -5.66
C LYS A 90 9.61 6.98 -5.74
N ASN A 91 9.26 7.96 -4.90
CA ASN A 91 7.97 8.68 -4.93
C ASN A 91 6.71 7.79 -4.79
N ILE A 92 6.84 6.52 -4.44
CA ILE A 92 5.76 5.59 -4.17
C ILE A 92 6.13 4.78 -2.94
N ASP A 93 5.29 4.80 -1.92
CA ASP A 93 5.49 4.09 -0.66
C ASP A 93 4.58 2.88 -0.55
N VAL A 94 3.44 2.89 -1.25
CA VAL A 94 2.46 1.82 -1.23
C VAL A 94 1.77 1.66 -2.59
N ALA A 95 1.49 0.42 -2.95
CA ALA A 95 0.73 0.08 -4.15
C ALA A 95 -0.19 -1.12 -3.89
N TRP A 96 -1.31 -1.20 -4.60
CA TRP A 96 -2.20 -2.37 -4.61
C TRP A 96 -2.05 -3.12 -5.92
N SER A 97 -1.88 -4.42 -5.81
CA SER A 97 -1.64 -5.28 -6.96
C SER A 97 -1.90 -6.74 -6.61
N MET A 98 -2.01 -7.59 -7.61
CA MET A 98 -1.78 -9.03 -7.42
C MET A 98 -0.31 -9.25 -7.09
N THR A 99 -0.04 -10.27 -6.28
CA THR A 99 1.34 -10.66 -5.99
C THR A 99 1.80 -11.84 -6.86
N SER A 100 3.13 -12.06 -6.88
CA SER A 100 3.79 -13.23 -7.44
C SER A 100 5.13 -13.44 -6.71
N ILE A 101 5.75 -14.61 -6.89
CA ILE A 101 7.07 -14.93 -6.30
C ILE A 101 8.10 -13.87 -6.70
N GLU A 102 8.12 -13.45 -7.96
CA GLU A 102 9.07 -12.45 -8.48
C GLU A 102 8.84 -11.06 -7.87
N ARG A 103 7.60 -10.69 -7.60
CA ARG A 103 7.25 -9.43 -6.96
C ARG A 103 7.63 -9.43 -5.48
N GLU A 104 7.37 -10.53 -4.78
CA GLU A 104 7.71 -10.68 -3.36
C GLU A 104 9.22 -10.80 -3.11
N ALA A 105 10.00 -11.20 -4.12
CA ALA A 105 11.45 -11.14 -4.03
C ALA A 105 12.01 -9.71 -3.98
N GLN A 106 11.23 -8.71 -4.38
CA GLN A 106 11.65 -7.30 -4.46
C GLN A 106 10.84 -6.37 -3.58
N LEU A 107 9.65 -6.78 -3.16
CA LEU A 107 8.66 -5.97 -2.45
C LEU A 107 8.12 -6.71 -1.24
N GLN A 108 7.79 -5.97 -0.20
CA GLN A 108 7.09 -6.53 0.96
C GLN A 108 5.59 -6.61 0.69
N ALA A 109 5.06 -7.82 0.64
CA ALA A 109 3.62 -8.03 0.52
C ALA A 109 2.91 -7.92 1.87
N VAL A 110 1.77 -7.21 1.90
CA VAL A 110 0.81 -7.25 2.99
C VAL A 110 -0.31 -8.21 2.58
N TYR A 111 -0.34 -9.41 3.17
CA TYR A 111 -1.23 -10.51 2.77
C TYR A 111 -2.68 -10.32 3.27
N ILE A 112 -3.28 -9.20 2.92
CA ILE A 112 -4.70 -8.93 3.16
C ILE A 112 -5.39 -8.84 1.81
N PRO A 113 -6.29 -9.78 1.47
CA PRO A 113 -6.97 -9.79 0.18
C PRO A 113 -7.99 -8.66 0.11
N LEU A 114 -7.64 -7.54 -0.49
CA LEU A 114 -8.44 -6.31 -0.53
C LEU A 114 -9.83 -6.52 -1.14
N LEU A 115 -9.98 -7.45 -2.08
CA LEU A 115 -11.24 -7.79 -2.76
C LEU A 115 -11.81 -9.16 -2.35
N LYS A 116 -11.34 -9.73 -1.24
CA LYS A 116 -11.86 -10.99 -0.67
C LYS A 116 -11.95 -12.14 -1.70
N GLY A 117 -11.00 -12.23 -2.62
CA GLY A 117 -10.96 -13.28 -3.64
C GLY A 117 -11.72 -12.95 -4.94
N LEU A 118 -12.45 -11.84 -5.03
CA LEU A 118 -13.17 -11.47 -6.26
C LEU A 118 -12.26 -11.33 -7.48
N MET A 119 -10.98 -11.01 -7.29
CA MET A 119 -10.00 -10.98 -8.38
C MET A 119 -9.72 -12.35 -9.02
N GLY A 120 -10.13 -13.44 -8.39
CA GLY A 120 -10.04 -14.78 -8.97
C GLY A 120 -11.13 -15.09 -10.01
N TYR A 121 -12.21 -14.34 -10.00
CA TYR A 121 -13.29 -14.51 -10.99
C TYR A 121 -12.99 -13.70 -12.24
N ARG A 122 -13.15 -14.31 -13.40
CA ARG A 122 -12.93 -13.70 -14.71
C ARG A 122 -14.16 -13.86 -15.58
N ILE A 123 -14.54 -12.80 -16.26
CA ILE A 123 -15.56 -12.81 -17.30
C ILE A 123 -14.87 -12.42 -18.61
N GLY A 124 -14.91 -13.29 -19.59
CA GLY A 124 -14.37 -13.03 -20.92
C GLY A 124 -15.20 -11.95 -21.64
N ILE A 125 -14.51 -10.99 -22.23
CA ILE A 125 -15.13 -10.01 -23.14
C ILE A 125 -14.90 -10.51 -24.56
N ILE A 126 -15.95 -10.67 -25.34
CA ILE A 126 -15.92 -11.14 -26.72
C ILE A 126 -16.37 -10.06 -27.68
N ARG A 127 -16.07 -10.22 -28.97
CA ARG A 127 -16.55 -9.31 -29.99
C ARG A 127 -18.06 -9.44 -30.17
N LYS A 128 -18.72 -8.36 -30.48
CA LYS A 128 -20.13 -8.37 -30.87
C LYS A 128 -20.29 -9.26 -32.12
N GLY A 129 -21.16 -10.26 -32.04
CA GLY A 129 -21.40 -11.23 -33.09
C GLY A 129 -20.67 -12.56 -32.97
N ASP A 130 -19.73 -12.70 -32.00
CA ASP A 130 -19.03 -13.98 -31.76
C ASP A 130 -19.75 -14.87 -30.74
N GLN A 131 -20.94 -14.48 -30.25
CA GLN A 131 -21.66 -15.20 -29.20
C GLN A 131 -21.90 -16.66 -29.56
N GLU A 132 -22.40 -16.95 -30.76
CA GLU A 132 -22.68 -18.33 -31.22
C GLU A 132 -21.44 -19.25 -31.16
N LYS A 133 -20.26 -18.68 -31.48
CA LYS A 133 -18.99 -19.40 -31.38
C LYS A 133 -18.69 -19.80 -29.93
N PHE A 134 -18.95 -18.90 -28.99
CA PHE A 134 -18.69 -19.15 -27.58
C PHE A 134 -19.75 -20.03 -26.93
N ASP A 135 -21.00 -19.99 -27.41
CA ASP A 135 -22.08 -20.87 -26.96
C ASP A 135 -21.81 -22.36 -27.29
N GLN A 136 -20.97 -22.62 -28.28
CA GLN A 136 -20.56 -23.97 -28.66
C GLN A 136 -19.46 -24.55 -27.76
N LEU A 137 -18.84 -23.74 -26.90
CA LEU A 137 -17.81 -24.21 -25.98
C LEU A 137 -18.46 -24.93 -24.82
N THR A 138 -18.33 -26.26 -24.77
CA THR A 138 -18.97 -27.11 -23.76
C THR A 138 -18.00 -27.64 -22.72
N SER A 139 -16.69 -27.44 -22.93
CA SER A 139 -15.64 -27.93 -22.05
C SER A 139 -14.52 -26.92 -21.84
N LEU A 140 -13.73 -27.14 -20.77
CA LEU A 140 -12.52 -26.39 -20.52
C LEU A 140 -11.50 -26.57 -21.64
N GLU A 141 -11.41 -27.75 -22.21
CA GLU A 141 -10.49 -28.05 -23.30
C GLU A 141 -10.85 -27.30 -24.59
N ASP A 142 -12.13 -27.03 -24.83
CA ASP A 142 -12.55 -26.18 -25.95
C ASP A 142 -12.17 -24.72 -25.69
N LEU A 143 -12.31 -24.25 -24.45
CA LEU A 143 -11.92 -22.90 -24.06
C LEU A 143 -10.40 -22.68 -24.20
N LYS A 144 -9.58 -23.67 -23.90
CA LYS A 144 -8.12 -23.61 -24.06
C LYS A 144 -7.66 -23.44 -25.50
N LYS A 145 -8.48 -23.84 -26.49
CA LYS A 145 -8.19 -23.65 -27.92
C LYS A 145 -8.41 -22.21 -28.39
N ILE A 146 -9.10 -21.41 -27.59
CA ILE A 146 -9.40 -20.01 -27.95
C ILE A 146 -8.19 -19.14 -27.60
N LEU A 147 -7.80 -18.29 -28.56
CA LEU A 147 -6.77 -17.29 -28.33
C LEU A 147 -7.33 -16.15 -27.46
N MET A 148 -6.71 -15.90 -26.32
CA MET A 148 -7.11 -14.89 -25.34
C MET A 148 -6.10 -13.77 -25.28
N GLY A 149 -6.58 -12.52 -25.29
CA GLY A 149 -5.76 -11.35 -25.00
C GLY A 149 -5.67 -11.11 -23.48
N GLN A 150 -4.46 -10.84 -23.00
CA GLN A 150 -4.22 -10.50 -21.59
C GLN A 150 -3.13 -9.41 -21.49
N GLY A 151 -3.04 -8.72 -20.36
CA GLY A 151 -1.98 -7.73 -20.14
C GLY A 151 -0.60 -8.38 -20.04
N LEU A 152 0.36 -7.90 -20.81
CA LEU A 152 1.70 -8.48 -20.96
C LEU A 152 2.40 -8.74 -19.62
N ASP A 153 2.35 -7.78 -18.69
CA ASP A 153 3.03 -7.85 -17.39
C ASP A 153 2.10 -8.29 -16.25
N TRP A 154 0.95 -8.86 -16.57
CA TRP A 154 0.01 -9.29 -15.55
C TRP A 154 0.34 -10.72 -15.09
N PRO A 155 0.33 -11.00 -13.78
CA PRO A 155 0.55 -12.36 -13.27
C PRO A 155 -0.43 -13.40 -13.85
N ASP A 156 -1.64 -12.98 -14.21
CA ASP A 156 -2.65 -13.84 -14.84
C ASP A 156 -2.15 -14.48 -16.14
N THR A 157 -1.31 -13.79 -16.92
CA THR A 157 -0.76 -14.32 -18.18
C THR A 157 0.03 -15.60 -17.93
N ASN A 158 0.91 -15.59 -16.93
CA ASN A 158 1.69 -16.76 -16.56
C ASN A 158 0.80 -17.88 -15.98
N ILE A 159 -0.19 -17.53 -15.17
CA ILE A 159 -1.13 -18.49 -14.60
C ILE A 159 -1.92 -19.18 -15.70
N LEU A 160 -2.48 -18.43 -16.65
CA LEU A 160 -3.24 -19.00 -17.75
C LEU A 160 -2.39 -19.89 -18.65
N ASN A 161 -1.19 -19.43 -19.05
CA ASN A 161 -0.25 -20.21 -19.85
C ASN A 161 0.14 -21.51 -19.16
N SER A 162 0.45 -21.48 -17.85
CA SER A 162 0.79 -22.67 -17.08
C SER A 162 -0.37 -23.67 -16.94
N ASN A 163 -1.60 -23.21 -17.14
CA ASN A 163 -2.80 -24.05 -17.16
C ASN A 163 -3.23 -24.45 -18.59
N GLY A 164 -2.40 -24.20 -19.59
CA GLY A 164 -2.61 -24.64 -20.97
C GLY A 164 -3.57 -23.77 -21.77
N PHE A 165 -3.83 -22.54 -21.34
CA PHE A 165 -4.57 -21.57 -22.15
C PHE A 165 -3.66 -20.89 -23.16
N ASN A 166 -4.21 -20.52 -24.31
CA ASN A 166 -3.51 -19.86 -25.38
C ASN A 166 -3.64 -18.33 -25.21
N VAL A 167 -2.61 -17.68 -24.68
CA VAL A 167 -2.64 -16.27 -24.29
C VAL A 167 -1.63 -15.44 -25.11
N VAL A 168 -2.05 -14.25 -25.56
CA VAL A 168 -1.25 -13.27 -26.28
C VAL A 168 -1.30 -11.89 -25.63
#